data_2d4ac52e1391179ffcfb3fb34e3128f3
#
_entry.id   2d4ac52e1391179ffcfb3fb34e3128f3
#
_cell.length_a   1.000
_cell.length_b   1.000
_cell.length_c   1.000
_cell.angle_alpha   90.00
_cell.angle_beta   90.00
_cell.angle_gamma   90.00
#
_symmetry.space_group_name_H-M   'P 1'
#
loop_
_entity.id
_entity.type
_entity.pdbx_description
1 polymer ?
#
loop_
_entity_poly.entity_id
_entity_poly.type
_entity_poly.pdbx_seq_one_letter_code
_entity_poly.pdbx_strand_id
1 'polypeptide(L)'
;VSGTVTATSYAGSGANLTGIDTDLVSDTSPQLGGLLDGNGQTANFTANTTGLGIPRGTTAQEPSAGSYEGYIRYNNDDNVVYYSNGTNWLKIASAVPTLTSVTGSIVDGAATTLTLAGTNFLTSSLVVNFLQSSDSIDTNVTVTPSSDTAASVAVPSAVYSNVTSGNAVTIKVTNSDGNASGTQSVTAVALPSGGTVTTSGSYRIHSFTSNGTFVNTIADVSIQYLVIAGGGAGGGAGGGGGAGGYRTNVTGQTSGASSSTEAAVTFPAASYTITVGAGGAAGADSIGGNGGASSISGTGITDITTVGGGGGGSYTDSPYSPGDGGSAGGQAATNGSAASATANQGTTGGQGTGGTAGGTTGG
;
A
#
# COMPACT_ATOMS: atom_id res chain seq x y z
N VAL A 1 -21.77 62.13 60.75
CA VAL A 1 -22.62 62.48 59.60
C VAL A 1 -22.87 61.21 58.84
N SER A 2 -24.09 60.75 58.83
CA SER A 2 -24.53 59.65 57.96
C SER A 2 -25.24 60.29 56.78
N GLY A 3 -24.61 60.15 55.58
CA GLY A 3 -25.21 60.66 54.36
C GLY A 3 -24.32 60.27 53.13
N THR A 4 -24.97 60.22 51.97
CA THR A 4 -24.28 59.94 50.71
C THR A 4 -23.61 61.23 50.25
N VAL A 5 -22.30 61.17 49.97
CA VAL A 5 -21.54 62.23 49.27
C VAL A 5 -21.49 61.89 47.81
N THR A 6 -22.12 62.73 46.98
CA THR A 6 -22.04 62.59 45.52
C THR A 6 -21.01 63.60 45.00
N ALA A 7 -19.92 63.12 44.48
CA ALA A 7 -18.88 63.96 43.84
C ALA A 7 -18.62 63.50 42.40
N THR A 8 -18.41 64.45 41.45
CA THR A 8 -18.08 64.15 40.07
C THR A 8 -16.61 63.74 39.89
N SER A 9 -15.78 64.00 40.87
CA SER A 9 -14.39 63.51 40.95
C SER A 9 -13.94 63.50 42.41
N TYR A 10 -13.03 62.58 42.71
CA TYR A 10 -12.38 62.47 44.01
C TYR A 10 -10.87 62.51 43.81
N ALA A 11 -10.20 63.52 44.37
CA ALA A 11 -8.77 63.67 44.32
C ALA A 11 -8.17 63.40 45.70
N GLY A 12 -7.51 62.28 45.86
CA GLY A 12 -6.85 61.88 47.10
C GLY A 12 -6.45 60.41 47.12
N SER A 13 -5.62 60.01 48.12
CA SER A 13 -5.27 58.61 48.32
C SER A 13 -6.52 57.86 48.87
N GLY A 14 -6.89 56.79 48.17
CA GLY A 14 -7.95 55.85 48.60
C GLY A 14 -7.56 54.91 49.73
N ALA A 15 -6.37 55.04 50.32
CA ALA A 15 -5.79 54.07 51.25
C ALA A 15 -6.60 53.83 52.54
N ASN A 16 -7.49 54.77 52.92
CA ASN A 16 -8.36 54.66 54.12
C ASN A 16 -9.86 54.53 53.80
N LEU A 17 -10.19 54.28 52.53
CA LEU A 17 -11.58 54.04 52.14
C LEU A 17 -11.88 52.55 52.33
N THR A 18 -12.94 52.27 53.19
CA THR A 18 -13.42 50.88 53.34
C THR A 18 -14.74 50.71 52.61
N GLY A 19 -14.98 49.54 52.04
CA GLY A 19 -16.19 49.24 51.28
C GLY A 19 -16.16 49.73 49.83
N ILE A 20 -14.99 50.04 49.31
CA ILE A 20 -14.81 50.20 47.86
C ILE A 20 -14.91 48.81 47.24
N ASP A 21 -15.91 48.63 46.40
CA ASP A 21 -15.94 47.47 45.51
C ASP A 21 -14.83 47.63 44.48
N THR A 22 -13.74 46.88 44.67
CA THR A 22 -12.61 46.85 43.75
C THR A 22 -12.81 45.77 42.67
N ASP A 23 -14.02 45.21 42.60
CA ASP A 23 -14.37 44.24 41.60
C ASP A 23 -14.50 44.90 40.22
N LEU A 24 -13.62 44.52 39.32
CA LEU A 24 -13.60 44.97 37.92
C LEU A 24 -14.75 44.37 37.09
N VAL A 25 -15.65 43.58 37.70
CA VAL A 25 -16.74 42.87 37.00
C VAL A 25 -17.74 43.83 36.35
N SER A 26 -17.94 45.02 36.92
CA SER A 26 -18.87 46.04 36.42
C SER A 26 -18.23 47.00 35.41
N ASP A 27 -16.89 47.00 35.29
CA ASP A 27 -16.20 47.84 34.33
C ASP A 27 -16.11 47.12 32.98
N THR A 28 -16.83 47.59 31.98
CA THR A 28 -16.83 47.03 30.62
C THR A 28 -15.59 47.38 29.81
N SER A 29 -14.74 48.26 30.35
CA SER A 29 -13.48 48.69 29.68
C SER A 29 -12.39 49.03 30.70
N PRO A 30 -12.03 48.11 31.63
CA PRO A 30 -11.06 48.38 32.66
C PRO A 30 -9.71 48.73 32.08
N GLN A 31 -9.21 49.91 32.34
CA GLN A 31 -7.87 50.36 31.94
C GLN A 31 -6.94 50.38 33.16
N LEU A 32 -6.09 49.39 33.23
CA LEU A 32 -5.03 49.36 34.23
C LEU A 32 -3.86 50.22 33.71
N GLY A 33 -3.64 51.37 34.35
CA GLY A 33 -2.54 52.26 33.97
C GLY A 33 -1.12 51.78 34.31
N GLY A 34 -0.99 50.52 34.74
CA GLY A 34 0.24 49.90 35.14
C GLY A 34 0.17 48.37 35.10
N LEU A 35 1.15 47.73 35.67
CA LEU A 35 1.23 46.28 35.77
C LEU A 35 0.08 45.72 36.64
N LEU A 36 -0.62 44.71 36.15
CA LEU A 36 -1.53 43.91 37.00
C LEU A 36 -0.65 42.96 37.84
N ASP A 37 -0.32 43.33 39.05
CA ASP A 37 0.37 42.47 40.01
C ASP A 37 -0.63 41.55 40.70
N GLY A 38 -0.53 40.25 40.39
CA GLY A 38 -1.37 39.21 41.00
C GLY A 38 -1.03 38.91 42.47
N ASN A 39 -0.03 39.58 43.05
CA ASN A 39 0.41 39.38 44.43
C ASN A 39 0.51 37.91 44.83
N GLY A 40 1.14 37.09 43.96
CA GLY A 40 1.28 35.64 44.14
C GLY A 40 0.04 34.82 43.82
N GLN A 41 -1.04 35.44 43.32
CA GLN A 41 -2.26 34.75 42.91
C GLN A 41 -2.25 34.44 41.41
N THR A 42 -2.92 33.37 41.05
CA THR A 42 -3.04 32.96 39.63
C THR A 42 -4.17 33.72 38.95
N ALA A 43 -3.93 34.35 37.81
CA ALA A 43 -4.99 34.85 36.94
C ALA A 43 -5.67 33.65 36.23
N ASN A 44 -6.98 33.47 36.49
CA ASN A 44 -7.77 32.39 35.94
C ASN A 44 -8.59 32.89 34.74
N PHE A 45 -8.25 32.40 33.52
CA PHE A 45 -8.97 32.70 32.29
C PHE A 45 -9.78 31.52 31.76
N THR A 46 -10.07 30.50 32.58
CA THR A 46 -10.71 29.25 32.12
C THR A 46 -12.13 29.43 31.56
N ALA A 47 -12.82 30.52 31.95
CA ALA A 47 -14.15 30.85 31.43
C ALA A 47 -14.10 31.64 30.09
N ASN A 48 -12.92 31.99 29.60
CA ASN A 48 -12.77 32.73 28.35
C ASN A 48 -12.79 31.79 27.14
N THR A 49 -13.89 31.82 26.38
CA THR A 49 -14.07 31.00 25.19
C THR A 49 -13.42 31.61 23.91
N THR A 50 -12.98 32.88 23.97
CA THR A 50 -12.40 33.60 22.83
C THR A 50 -10.88 33.64 22.85
N GLY A 51 -10.24 33.16 23.91
CA GLY A 51 -8.79 33.12 24.08
C GLY A 51 -8.21 34.38 24.75
N LEU A 52 -6.96 34.29 25.15
CA LEU A 52 -6.16 35.38 25.71
C LEU A 52 -5.42 36.08 24.56
N GLY A 53 -5.69 37.36 24.35
CA GLY A 53 -4.89 38.20 23.45
C GLY A 53 -3.51 38.48 24.06
N ILE A 54 -2.46 38.01 23.40
CA ILE A 54 -1.07 38.31 23.81
C ILE A 54 -0.49 39.45 22.98
N PRO A 55 0.52 40.19 23.48
CA PRO A 55 1.23 41.21 22.72
C PRO A 55 1.73 40.65 21.40
N ARG A 56 1.60 41.43 20.32
CA ARG A 56 2.02 41.01 18.97
C ARG A 56 2.78 42.14 18.27
N GLY A 57 3.68 41.74 17.36
CA GLY A 57 4.45 42.68 16.54
C GLY A 57 5.39 41.94 15.60
N THR A 58 6.04 42.70 14.73
CA THR A 58 7.07 42.17 13.81
C THR A 58 8.37 41.88 14.56
N THR A 59 9.30 41.17 13.91
CA THR A 59 10.66 40.94 14.43
C THR A 59 11.38 42.27 14.67
N ALA A 60 11.16 43.26 13.82
CA ALA A 60 11.76 44.61 14.00
C ALA A 60 11.18 45.37 15.24
N GLN A 61 10.03 44.98 15.72
CA GLN A 61 9.36 45.53 16.90
C GLN A 61 9.64 44.72 18.17
N GLU A 62 10.55 43.77 18.10
CA GLU A 62 10.87 42.88 19.21
C GLU A 62 11.66 43.65 20.29
N PRO A 63 11.16 43.73 21.52
CA PRO A 63 11.89 44.39 22.60
C PRO A 63 13.07 43.52 23.06
N SER A 64 14.04 44.13 23.76
CA SER A 64 15.18 43.41 24.32
C SER A 64 14.72 42.27 25.26
N ALA A 65 15.10 41.03 24.96
CA ALA A 65 14.70 39.85 25.71
C ALA A 65 15.11 39.95 27.21
N GLY A 66 16.24 40.56 27.51
CA GLY A 66 16.73 40.73 28.88
C GLY A 66 15.82 41.56 29.80
N SER A 67 14.92 42.37 29.23
CA SER A 67 13.94 43.14 30.01
C SER A 67 12.58 42.40 30.18
N TYR A 68 12.41 41.25 29.54
CA TYR A 68 11.13 40.54 29.42
C TYR A 68 11.27 39.04 29.64
N GLU A 69 12.18 38.62 30.52
CA GLU A 69 12.32 37.19 30.86
C GLU A 69 11.00 36.58 31.33
N GLY A 70 10.60 35.44 30.77
CA GLY A 70 9.33 34.75 31.04
C GLY A 70 8.11 35.30 30.30
N TYR A 71 8.25 36.41 29.57
CA TYR A 71 7.14 36.97 28.79
C TYR A 71 6.92 36.20 27.50
N ILE A 72 5.68 36.23 27.01
CA ILE A 72 5.26 35.67 25.72
C ILE A 72 4.76 36.77 24.78
N ARG A 73 5.00 36.62 23.48
CA ARG A 73 4.48 37.49 22.41
C ARG A 73 4.20 36.69 21.14
N TYR A 74 3.33 37.20 20.28
CA TYR A 74 3.13 36.68 18.93
C TYR A 74 3.99 37.48 17.93
N ASN A 75 4.82 36.79 17.14
CA ASN A 75 5.58 37.40 16.07
C ASN A 75 4.77 37.31 14.76
N ASN A 76 4.45 38.46 14.16
CA ASN A 76 3.64 38.57 12.96
C ASN A 76 4.40 38.13 11.67
N ASP A 77 5.73 38.23 11.67
CA ASP A 77 6.54 37.85 10.50
C ASP A 77 6.65 36.32 10.40
N ASP A 78 6.84 35.68 11.54
CA ASP A 78 6.98 34.22 11.64
C ASP A 78 5.63 33.49 11.87
N ASN A 79 4.57 34.21 12.23
CA ASN A 79 3.26 33.67 12.61
C ASN A 79 3.32 32.66 13.78
N VAL A 80 4.17 32.88 14.76
CA VAL A 80 4.44 31.97 15.89
C VAL A 80 4.49 32.73 17.19
N VAL A 81 4.16 32.05 18.31
CA VAL A 81 4.36 32.57 19.65
C VAL A 81 5.81 32.41 20.05
N TYR A 82 6.37 33.47 20.64
CA TYR A 82 7.70 33.48 21.22
C TYR A 82 7.61 33.62 22.76
N TYR A 83 8.60 33.10 23.46
CA TYR A 83 8.85 33.42 24.85
C TYR A 83 10.26 33.97 25.03
N SER A 84 10.46 34.84 25.99
CA SER A 84 11.80 35.34 26.34
C SER A 84 12.41 34.47 27.45
N ASN A 85 13.67 34.02 27.23
CA ASN A 85 14.46 33.32 28.24
C ASN A 85 15.44 34.27 28.97
N GLY A 86 15.25 35.61 28.86
CA GLY A 86 16.11 36.62 29.43
C GLY A 86 17.34 36.96 28.57
N THR A 87 17.63 36.18 27.52
CA THR A 87 18.75 36.46 26.59
C THR A 87 18.23 36.61 25.16
N ASN A 88 17.31 35.71 24.75
CA ASN A 88 16.74 35.69 23.42
C ASN A 88 15.23 35.47 23.48
N TRP A 89 14.53 35.90 22.42
CA TRP A 89 13.19 35.50 22.12
C TRP A 89 13.25 34.17 21.39
N LEU A 90 12.64 33.13 21.98
CA LEU A 90 12.64 31.76 21.44
C LEU A 90 11.24 31.39 20.97
N LYS A 91 11.17 30.78 19.80
CA LYS A 91 9.90 30.24 19.30
C LYS A 91 9.36 29.16 20.25
N ILE A 92 8.08 29.25 20.60
CA ILE A 92 7.37 28.10 21.12
C ILE A 92 7.09 27.21 19.91
N ALA A 93 8.08 26.40 19.56
CA ALA A 93 8.01 25.52 18.40
C ALA A 93 7.04 24.39 18.66
N SER A 94 6.25 24.05 17.68
CA SER A 94 5.63 22.73 17.60
C SER A 94 6.72 21.65 17.52
N ALA A 95 6.40 20.47 17.99
CA ALA A 95 7.37 19.36 18.00
C ALA A 95 7.83 19.05 16.57
N VAL A 96 9.15 18.86 16.41
CA VAL A 96 9.74 18.51 15.13
C VAL A 96 9.22 17.13 14.70
N PRO A 97 8.74 16.96 13.46
CA PRO A 97 8.31 15.64 12.99
C PRO A 97 9.50 14.69 12.91
N THR A 98 9.27 13.42 13.16
CA THR A 98 10.25 12.36 12.85
C THR A 98 9.66 11.46 11.76
N LEU A 99 10.50 10.96 10.87
CA LEU A 99 10.14 9.93 9.90
C LEU A 99 10.94 8.67 10.27
N THR A 100 10.26 7.67 10.85
CA THR A 100 10.92 6.47 11.37
C THR A 100 10.98 5.35 10.33
N SER A 101 9.96 5.24 9.46
CA SER A 101 9.96 4.29 8.37
C SER A 101 9.11 4.75 7.19
N VAL A 102 9.47 4.23 6.02
CA VAL A 102 8.69 4.31 4.78
C VAL A 102 8.50 2.89 4.27
N THR A 103 7.25 2.49 4.06
CA THR A 103 6.89 1.18 3.50
C THR A 103 6.18 1.33 2.17
N GLY A 104 6.30 0.31 1.32
CA GLY A 104 5.89 0.35 -0.07
C GLY A 104 7.10 0.44 -1.01
N SER A 105 6.84 0.47 -2.31
CA SER A 105 7.87 0.49 -3.34
C SER A 105 7.74 1.72 -4.24
N ILE A 106 8.84 2.31 -4.63
CA ILE A 106 8.91 3.23 -5.77
C ILE A 106 9.22 2.36 -6.99
N VAL A 107 8.32 2.33 -7.96
CA VAL A 107 8.45 1.48 -9.15
C VAL A 107 8.74 2.35 -10.37
N ASP A 108 9.86 2.09 -11.03
CA ASP A 108 10.22 2.74 -12.29
C ASP A 108 9.12 2.48 -13.34
N GLY A 109 8.52 3.56 -13.85
CA GLY A 109 7.44 3.52 -14.82
C GLY A 109 6.03 3.22 -14.29
N ALA A 110 5.80 3.12 -12.98
CA ALA A 110 4.46 2.85 -12.45
C ALA A 110 4.12 3.61 -11.17
N ALA A 111 2.88 4.11 -11.11
CA ALA A 111 2.35 4.77 -9.91
C ALA A 111 2.18 3.77 -8.76
N THR A 112 2.64 4.15 -7.57
CA THR A 112 2.51 3.39 -6.32
C THR A 112 2.18 4.31 -5.17
N THR A 113 1.94 3.74 -4.00
CA THR A 113 1.67 4.50 -2.77
C THR A 113 2.65 4.07 -1.69
N LEU A 114 3.21 5.04 -0.97
CA LEU A 114 4.05 4.81 0.20
C LEU A 114 3.26 5.10 1.47
N THR A 115 3.49 4.29 2.49
CA THR A 115 3.02 4.55 3.85
C THR A 115 4.19 5.05 4.69
N LEU A 116 3.97 6.17 5.36
CA LEU A 116 4.94 6.86 6.19
C LEU A 116 4.58 6.65 7.66
N ALA A 117 5.52 6.23 8.48
CA ALA A 117 5.36 6.17 9.93
C ALA A 117 6.39 7.07 10.61
N GLY A 118 5.96 7.73 11.69
CA GLY A 118 6.79 8.69 12.40
C GLY A 118 6.13 9.22 13.66
N THR A 119 6.47 10.44 14.05
CA THR A 119 5.82 11.16 15.17
C THR A 119 5.69 12.64 14.83
N ASN A 120 4.77 13.31 15.53
CA ASN A 120 4.53 14.75 15.44
C ASN A 120 4.16 15.25 14.02
N PHE A 121 3.50 14.43 13.22
CA PHE A 121 2.92 14.89 11.97
C PHE A 121 1.74 15.81 12.26
N LEU A 122 1.74 17.01 11.70
CA LEU A 122 0.58 17.90 11.80
C LEU A 122 -0.53 17.41 10.86
N THR A 123 -1.67 17.05 11.43
CA THR A 123 -2.81 16.47 10.69
C THR A 123 -3.49 17.45 9.73
N SER A 124 -3.15 18.74 9.80
CA SER A 124 -3.64 19.75 8.87
C SER A 124 -2.98 19.64 7.49
N SER A 125 -1.66 19.42 7.45
CA SER A 125 -0.89 19.36 6.21
C SER A 125 0.54 18.87 6.47
N LEU A 126 1.04 17.99 5.60
CA LEU A 126 2.40 17.47 5.59
C LEU A 126 2.95 17.52 4.16
N VAL A 127 4.10 18.13 3.96
CA VAL A 127 4.81 18.10 2.67
C VAL A 127 5.77 16.92 2.68
N VAL A 128 5.66 16.03 1.70
CA VAL A 128 6.58 14.91 1.47
C VAL A 128 7.48 15.28 0.31
N ASN A 129 8.78 15.38 0.55
CA ASN A 129 9.79 15.64 -0.46
C ASN A 129 10.43 14.33 -0.92
N PHE A 130 10.50 14.14 -2.23
CA PHE A 130 11.21 13.06 -2.91
C PHE A 130 12.46 13.64 -3.57
N LEU A 131 13.63 13.20 -3.15
CA LEU A 131 14.92 13.67 -3.65
C LEU A 131 15.78 12.53 -4.18
N GLN A 132 16.23 12.64 -5.43
CA GLN A 132 17.19 11.73 -6.03
C GLN A 132 18.05 12.51 -7.04
N SER A 133 19.32 12.71 -6.71
CA SER A 133 20.18 13.68 -7.44
C SER A 133 20.64 13.20 -8.81
N SER A 134 20.93 11.89 -9.00
CA SER A 134 21.41 11.38 -10.28
C SER A 134 20.33 11.39 -11.37
N ASP A 135 19.07 11.27 -10.96
CA ASP A 135 17.92 11.33 -11.88
C ASP A 135 17.26 12.73 -11.91
N SER A 136 17.89 13.71 -11.25
CA SER A 136 17.38 15.10 -11.16
C SER A 136 15.97 15.22 -10.58
N ILE A 137 15.64 14.35 -9.61
CA ILE A 137 14.36 14.37 -8.92
C ILE A 137 14.46 15.24 -7.66
N ASP A 138 13.60 16.26 -7.58
CA ASP A 138 13.31 17.04 -6.38
C ASP A 138 11.84 17.47 -6.45
N THR A 139 10.97 16.68 -5.82
CA THR A 139 9.52 16.84 -5.98
C THR A 139 8.82 16.82 -4.63
N ASN A 140 7.96 17.80 -4.41
CA ASN A 140 7.14 17.92 -3.21
C ASN A 140 5.70 17.49 -3.47
N VAL A 141 5.13 16.74 -2.54
CA VAL A 141 3.71 16.36 -2.52
C VAL A 141 3.11 16.73 -1.17
N THR A 142 2.01 17.47 -1.18
CA THR A 142 1.29 17.79 0.05
C THR A 142 0.22 16.73 0.30
N VAL A 143 0.21 16.19 1.52
CA VAL A 143 -0.76 15.19 1.98
C VAL A 143 -1.37 15.59 3.32
N THR A 144 -2.52 15.02 3.63
CA THR A 144 -3.13 15.13 4.96
C THR A 144 -2.82 13.83 5.72
N PRO A 145 -2.04 13.87 6.81
CA PRO A 145 -1.79 12.69 7.63
C PRO A 145 -3.07 12.10 8.21
N SER A 146 -3.12 10.78 8.30
CA SER A 146 -4.24 10.06 8.96
C SER A 146 -4.19 10.17 10.48
N SER A 147 -3.01 10.44 11.04
CA SER A 147 -2.75 10.70 12.47
C SER A 147 -1.43 11.47 12.62
N ASP A 148 -1.08 11.81 13.87
CA ASP A 148 0.22 12.39 14.22
C ASP A 148 1.42 11.44 14.01
N THR A 149 1.14 10.17 13.69
CA THR A 149 2.16 9.12 13.51
C THR A 149 2.14 8.45 12.14
N ALA A 150 1.14 8.73 11.30
CA ALA A 150 0.96 8.03 10.04
C ALA A 150 0.45 8.95 8.91
N ALA A 151 1.03 8.77 7.74
CA ALA A 151 0.56 9.38 6.50
C ALA A 151 0.72 8.42 5.31
N SER A 152 -0.02 8.69 4.24
CA SER A 152 0.09 7.98 2.97
C SER A 152 0.34 8.98 1.86
N VAL A 153 1.24 8.65 0.94
CA VAL A 153 1.57 9.50 -0.20
C VAL A 153 1.62 8.70 -1.50
N ALA A 154 0.90 9.14 -2.51
CA ALA A 154 1.06 8.61 -3.86
C ALA A 154 2.41 9.09 -4.42
N VAL A 155 3.21 8.17 -4.98
CA VAL A 155 4.45 8.52 -5.68
C VAL A 155 4.08 9.31 -6.93
N PRO A 156 4.52 10.57 -7.08
CA PRO A 156 4.10 11.39 -8.21
C PRO A 156 4.78 10.97 -9.52
N SER A 157 4.16 11.28 -10.65
CA SER A 157 4.69 10.95 -11.97
C SER A 157 6.09 11.53 -12.22
N ALA A 158 6.37 12.72 -11.69
CA ALA A 158 7.71 13.31 -11.75
C ALA A 158 8.80 12.45 -11.07
N VAL A 159 8.42 11.53 -10.17
CA VAL A 159 9.32 10.55 -9.56
C VAL A 159 9.33 9.25 -10.36
N TYR A 160 8.18 8.55 -10.45
CA TYR A 160 8.16 7.21 -11.03
C TYR A 160 8.45 7.17 -12.55
N SER A 161 8.28 8.27 -13.29
CA SER A 161 8.63 8.31 -14.72
C SER A 161 10.08 8.70 -14.99
N ASN A 162 10.83 9.13 -13.98
CA ASN A 162 12.20 9.61 -14.16
C ASN A 162 13.22 8.82 -13.32
N VAL A 163 12.78 8.12 -12.27
CA VAL A 163 13.69 7.34 -11.43
C VAL A 163 14.23 6.15 -12.17
N THR A 164 15.53 5.90 -12.04
CA THR A 164 16.17 4.67 -12.55
C THR A 164 16.09 3.59 -11.47
N SER A 165 15.67 2.39 -11.86
CA SER A 165 15.68 1.21 -10.98
C SER A 165 17.08 0.95 -10.39
N GLY A 166 17.13 0.69 -9.08
CA GLY A 166 18.36 0.54 -8.32
C GLY A 166 18.78 1.82 -7.59
N ASN A 167 18.30 3.00 -7.99
CA ASN A 167 18.62 4.25 -7.32
C ASN A 167 17.77 4.46 -6.07
N ALA A 168 18.40 4.96 -5.00
CA ALA A 168 17.73 5.28 -3.76
C ALA A 168 17.12 6.68 -3.82
N VAL A 169 15.81 6.77 -3.62
CA VAL A 169 15.08 8.03 -3.46
C VAL A 169 14.99 8.36 -1.98
N THR A 170 15.46 9.53 -1.61
CA THR A 170 15.42 10.06 -0.25
C THR A 170 14.07 10.70 0.01
N ILE A 171 13.42 10.33 1.10
CA ILE A 171 12.13 10.86 1.54
C ILE A 171 12.33 11.69 2.81
N LYS A 172 11.78 12.88 2.82
CA LYS A 172 11.73 13.79 3.97
C LYS A 172 10.33 14.34 4.12
N VAL A 173 9.88 14.56 5.34
CA VAL A 173 8.59 15.22 5.59
C VAL A 173 8.80 16.56 6.28
N THR A 174 7.95 17.53 5.95
CA THR A 174 7.94 18.86 6.53
C THR A 174 6.51 19.23 6.93
N ASN A 175 6.31 19.56 8.18
CA ASN A 175 5.05 20.05 8.69
C ASN A 175 4.70 21.44 8.13
N SER A 176 3.43 21.83 8.21
CA SER A 176 2.95 23.14 7.75
C SER A 176 3.59 24.34 8.51
N ASP A 177 4.19 24.10 9.67
CA ASP A 177 4.95 25.10 10.44
C ASP A 177 6.42 25.25 10.00
N GLY A 178 6.85 24.50 8.98
CA GLY A 178 8.20 24.51 8.44
C GLY A 178 9.19 23.57 9.12
N ASN A 179 8.80 22.89 10.21
CA ASN A 179 9.66 21.90 10.86
C ASN A 179 9.78 20.64 10.01
N ALA A 180 11.02 20.18 9.78
CA ALA A 180 11.30 19.04 8.91
C ALA A 180 11.90 17.85 9.69
N SER A 181 11.58 16.63 9.25
CA SER A 181 12.17 15.39 9.77
C SER A 181 13.62 15.17 9.30
N GLY A 182 14.26 14.15 9.86
CA GLY A 182 15.33 13.42 9.20
C GLY A 182 14.83 12.73 7.92
N THR A 183 15.73 12.05 7.23
CA THR A 183 15.45 11.39 5.94
C THR A 183 15.35 9.88 6.09
N GLN A 184 14.54 9.27 5.24
CA GLN A 184 14.49 7.83 4.96
C GLN A 184 14.76 7.60 3.47
N SER A 185 15.17 6.41 3.08
CA SER A 185 15.43 6.09 1.68
C SER A 185 14.65 4.87 1.22
N VAL A 186 14.13 4.94 0.00
CA VAL A 186 13.45 3.82 -0.69
C VAL A 186 14.18 3.59 -2.01
N THR A 187 14.74 2.39 -2.21
CA THR A 187 15.37 2.03 -3.48
C THR A 187 14.28 1.77 -4.51
N ALA A 188 14.38 2.43 -5.66
CA ALA A 188 13.47 2.22 -6.77
C ALA A 188 13.68 0.81 -7.37
N VAL A 189 12.59 0.16 -7.75
CA VAL A 189 12.61 -1.17 -8.35
C VAL A 189 12.04 -1.14 -9.77
N ALA A 190 12.51 -2.02 -10.64
CA ALA A 190 11.95 -2.17 -11.97
C ALA A 190 10.53 -2.77 -11.91
N LEU A 191 9.76 -2.61 -12.97
CA LEU A 191 8.52 -3.37 -13.15
C LEU A 191 8.81 -4.87 -13.22
N PRO A 192 7.87 -5.74 -12.75
CA PRO A 192 7.98 -7.17 -12.92
C PRO A 192 8.27 -7.57 -14.38
N SER A 193 9.06 -8.61 -14.58
CA SER A 193 9.53 -9.02 -15.90
C SER A 193 9.40 -10.52 -16.12
N GLY A 194 9.60 -10.96 -17.36
CA GLY A 194 9.53 -12.36 -17.80
C GLY A 194 8.35 -12.65 -18.71
N GLY A 195 8.52 -13.61 -19.60
CA GLY A 195 7.56 -13.96 -20.63
C GLY A 195 7.30 -12.84 -21.65
N THR A 196 6.23 -12.97 -22.40
CA THR A 196 5.72 -11.90 -23.28
C THR A 196 4.83 -10.99 -22.45
N VAL A 197 5.15 -9.69 -22.41
CA VAL A 197 4.44 -8.71 -21.60
C VAL A 197 3.46 -7.91 -22.45
N THR A 198 2.20 -7.85 -22.02
CA THR A 198 1.15 -7.01 -22.59
C THR A 198 0.42 -6.25 -21.49
N THR A 199 -0.36 -5.24 -21.86
CA THR A 199 -1.22 -4.48 -20.93
C THR A 199 -2.67 -4.52 -21.36
N SER A 200 -3.58 -4.65 -20.40
CA SER A 200 -5.02 -4.57 -20.65
C SER A 200 -5.69 -3.86 -19.46
N GLY A 201 -6.23 -2.68 -19.71
CA GLY A 201 -6.71 -1.81 -18.65
C GLY A 201 -5.60 -1.49 -17.64
N SER A 202 -5.82 -1.77 -16.37
CA SER A 202 -4.83 -1.61 -15.29
C SER A 202 -3.94 -2.83 -15.07
N TYR A 203 -4.10 -3.89 -15.84
CA TYR A 203 -3.34 -5.12 -15.70
C TYR A 203 -2.09 -5.13 -16.57
N ARG A 204 -0.97 -5.56 -16.00
CA ARG A 204 0.25 -5.98 -16.71
C ARG A 204 0.22 -7.51 -16.78
N ILE A 205 0.20 -8.07 -18.00
CA ILE A 205 0.02 -9.49 -18.25
C ILE A 205 1.33 -10.07 -18.71
N HIS A 206 1.79 -11.13 -18.05
CA HIS A 206 2.98 -11.91 -18.38
C HIS A 206 2.54 -13.27 -18.91
N SER A 207 2.78 -13.54 -20.19
CA SER A 207 2.40 -14.77 -20.86
C SER A 207 3.62 -15.64 -21.13
N PHE A 208 3.55 -16.90 -20.74
CA PHE A 208 4.59 -17.92 -20.94
C PHE A 208 4.04 -19.07 -21.79
N THR A 209 4.60 -19.26 -22.96
CA THR A 209 4.29 -20.39 -23.87
C THR A 209 5.43 -21.41 -23.94
N SER A 210 6.48 -21.20 -23.16
CA SER A 210 7.63 -22.08 -22.93
C SER A 210 8.17 -21.83 -21.52
N ASN A 211 9.04 -22.74 -21.04
CA ASN A 211 9.71 -22.55 -19.75
C ASN A 211 10.41 -21.19 -19.67
N GLY A 212 10.38 -20.59 -18.49
CA GLY A 212 10.96 -19.28 -18.26
C GLY A 212 11.01 -18.89 -16.79
N THR A 213 11.33 -17.63 -16.56
CA THR A 213 11.36 -17.06 -15.21
C THR A 213 10.48 -15.82 -15.17
N PHE A 214 9.61 -15.75 -14.18
CA PHE A 214 8.91 -14.53 -13.81
C PHE A 214 9.64 -13.88 -12.64
N VAL A 215 10.03 -12.61 -12.77
CA VAL A 215 10.69 -11.85 -11.71
C VAL A 215 9.70 -10.84 -11.17
N ASN A 216 9.22 -11.06 -9.94
CA ASN A 216 8.47 -10.06 -9.21
C ASN A 216 9.45 -9.19 -8.42
N THR A 217 9.45 -7.90 -8.68
CA THR A 217 10.32 -6.90 -8.04
C THR A 217 9.60 -6.10 -6.95
N ILE A 218 8.28 -6.24 -6.87
CA ILE A 218 7.41 -5.48 -5.97
C ILE A 218 7.04 -6.38 -4.79
N ALA A 219 7.25 -5.90 -3.56
CA ALA A 219 6.91 -6.66 -2.35
C ALA A 219 5.39 -6.90 -2.25
N ASP A 220 5.03 -8.13 -1.89
CA ASP A 220 3.68 -8.53 -1.48
C ASP A 220 2.55 -8.18 -2.47
N VAL A 221 2.78 -8.46 -3.76
CA VAL A 221 1.77 -8.23 -4.81
C VAL A 221 0.80 -9.41 -4.88
N SER A 222 -0.50 -9.12 -4.84
CA SER A 222 -1.54 -10.10 -5.18
C SER A 222 -1.57 -10.30 -6.69
N ILE A 223 -1.27 -11.53 -7.14
CA ILE A 223 -1.21 -11.88 -8.57
C ILE A 223 -2.41 -12.75 -8.93
N GLN A 224 -3.06 -12.40 -10.03
CA GLN A 224 -4.01 -13.27 -10.70
C GLN A 224 -3.26 -14.17 -11.70
N TYR A 225 -3.60 -15.43 -11.72
CA TYR A 225 -2.96 -16.39 -12.61
C TYR A 225 -3.96 -17.29 -13.34
N LEU A 226 -3.49 -17.81 -14.47
CA LEU A 226 -4.07 -18.90 -15.23
C LEU A 226 -2.94 -19.85 -15.56
N VAL A 227 -3.02 -21.11 -15.10
CA VAL A 227 -2.04 -22.15 -15.40
C VAL A 227 -2.74 -23.30 -16.11
N ILE A 228 -2.26 -23.66 -17.31
CA ILE A 228 -2.77 -24.74 -18.14
C ILE A 228 -1.65 -25.70 -18.41
N ALA A 229 -1.85 -27.00 -18.18
CA ALA A 229 -0.90 -28.05 -18.51
C ALA A 229 -1.00 -28.46 -19.99
N GLY A 230 -0.02 -29.23 -20.44
CA GLY A 230 -0.04 -29.87 -21.77
C GLY A 230 -1.19 -30.86 -21.90
N GLY A 231 -1.85 -30.88 -23.05
CA GLY A 231 -2.87 -31.89 -23.37
C GLY A 231 -2.27 -33.27 -23.61
N GLY A 232 -2.99 -34.34 -23.34
CA GLY A 232 -2.64 -35.70 -23.75
C GLY A 232 -2.86 -35.92 -25.22
N ALA A 233 -2.13 -36.86 -25.77
CA ALA A 233 -2.32 -37.30 -27.18
C ALA A 233 -3.41 -38.31 -27.32
N GLY A 234 -4.03 -38.41 -28.48
CA GLY A 234 -4.89 -39.50 -28.84
C GLY A 234 -4.15 -40.84 -28.94
N GLY A 235 -4.81 -41.93 -28.59
CA GLY A 235 -4.32 -43.29 -28.78
C GLY A 235 -4.55 -43.80 -30.19
N GLY A 236 -3.80 -44.85 -30.60
CA GLY A 236 -3.96 -45.54 -31.88
C GLY A 236 -5.36 -46.20 -31.97
N ALA A 237 -6.08 -45.88 -33.03
CA ALA A 237 -7.39 -46.43 -33.35
C ALA A 237 -8.48 -46.21 -32.31
N GLY A 238 -8.50 -45.07 -31.53
CA GLY A 238 -9.71 -44.87 -30.80
C GLY A 238 -9.80 -43.77 -29.73
N GLY A 239 -9.07 -43.86 -28.66
CA GLY A 239 -9.27 -42.97 -27.53
C GLY A 239 -8.74 -41.54 -27.76
N GLY A 240 -9.54 -40.53 -27.48
CA GLY A 240 -9.08 -39.14 -27.50
C GLY A 240 -8.20 -38.81 -26.28
N GLY A 241 -7.20 -37.92 -26.46
CA GLY A 241 -6.42 -37.41 -25.34
C GLY A 241 -7.22 -36.43 -24.48
N GLY A 242 -6.97 -36.44 -23.19
CA GLY A 242 -7.54 -35.50 -22.22
C GLY A 242 -6.90 -34.10 -22.29
N ALA A 243 -7.64 -33.10 -21.96
CA ALA A 243 -7.12 -31.72 -21.81
C ALA A 243 -6.18 -31.64 -20.61
N GLY A 244 -5.18 -30.77 -20.71
CA GLY A 244 -4.34 -30.42 -19.56
C GLY A 244 -5.16 -29.81 -18.43
N GLY A 245 -4.71 -30.01 -17.22
CA GLY A 245 -5.31 -29.41 -16.02
C GLY A 245 -5.33 -27.90 -16.13
N TYR A 246 -6.36 -27.30 -15.59
CA TYR A 246 -6.67 -25.88 -15.63
C TYR A 246 -6.88 -25.35 -14.23
N ARG A 247 -6.09 -24.36 -13.81
CA ARG A 247 -6.18 -23.70 -12.51
C ARG A 247 -6.14 -22.19 -12.64
N THR A 248 -6.99 -21.48 -11.91
CA THR A 248 -7.06 -20.02 -11.91
C THR A 248 -7.56 -19.46 -10.59
N ASN A 249 -7.05 -18.29 -10.19
CA ASN A 249 -7.58 -17.49 -9.10
C ASN A 249 -8.22 -16.17 -9.59
N VAL A 250 -8.46 -16.03 -10.89
CA VAL A 250 -9.12 -14.84 -11.46
C VAL A 250 -10.57 -14.78 -10.98
N THR A 251 -10.94 -13.69 -10.30
CA THR A 251 -12.29 -13.48 -9.76
C THR A 251 -13.35 -13.64 -10.83
N GLY A 252 -14.35 -14.46 -10.54
CA GLY A 252 -15.47 -14.74 -11.46
C GLY A 252 -15.16 -15.84 -12.49
N GLN A 253 -13.97 -16.44 -12.47
CA GLN A 253 -13.60 -17.60 -13.28
C GLN A 253 -13.62 -18.87 -12.41
N THR A 254 -13.84 -20.00 -13.05
CA THR A 254 -13.77 -21.32 -12.39
C THR A 254 -12.51 -22.06 -12.83
N SER A 255 -11.90 -22.84 -11.95
CA SER A 255 -10.86 -23.80 -12.30
C SER A 255 -11.47 -25.02 -13.02
N GLY A 256 -10.64 -25.99 -13.43
CA GLY A 256 -11.09 -27.16 -14.17
C GLY A 256 -12.23 -27.94 -13.48
N ALA A 257 -13.02 -28.68 -14.26
CA ALA A 257 -14.21 -29.36 -13.80
C ALA A 257 -15.29 -28.46 -13.15
N SER A 258 -15.33 -27.18 -13.57
CA SER A 258 -16.24 -26.18 -12.98
C SER A 258 -16.06 -25.98 -11.47
N SER A 259 -14.86 -26.26 -10.95
CA SER A 259 -14.56 -26.03 -9.54
C SER A 259 -14.45 -24.54 -9.23
N SER A 260 -14.53 -24.18 -7.96
CA SER A 260 -14.46 -22.77 -7.53
C SER A 260 -13.16 -22.10 -7.96
N THR A 261 -13.23 -20.77 -8.11
CA THR A 261 -12.03 -19.91 -8.19
C THR A 261 -11.10 -20.21 -7.02
N GLU A 262 -9.80 -20.31 -7.29
CA GLU A 262 -8.82 -20.55 -6.22
C GLU A 262 -8.61 -19.27 -5.37
N ALA A 263 -8.04 -19.45 -4.19
CA ALA A 263 -7.75 -18.35 -3.29
C ALA A 263 -6.71 -17.38 -3.90
N ALA A 264 -6.82 -16.12 -3.53
CA ALA A 264 -5.80 -15.12 -3.88
C ALA A 264 -4.44 -15.52 -3.31
N VAL A 265 -3.39 -15.32 -4.10
CA VAL A 265 -2.01 -15.63 -3.69
C VAL A 265 -1.20 -14.33 -3.75
N THR A 266 -0.47 -14.06 -2.66
CA THR A 266 0.48 -12.96 -2.58
C THR A 266 1.87 -13.48 -2.96
N PHE A 267 2.50 -12.78 -3.89
CA PHE A 267 3.84 -13.11 -4.38
C PHE A 267 4.84 -12.11 -3.77
N PRO A 268 5.77 -12.55 -2.89
CA PRO A 268 6.90 -11.74 -2.48
C PRO A 268 7.77 -11.28 -3.66
N ALA A 269 8.60 -10.26 -3.45
CA ALA A 269 9.63 -9.90 -4.41
C ALA A 269 10.65 -11.03 -4.52
N ALA A 270 10.60 -11.78 -5.61
CA ALA A 270 11.44 -12.96 -5.87
C ALA A 270 11.41 -13.37 -7.35
N SER A 271 12.25 -14.32 -7.71
CA SER A 271 12.22 -14.99 -9.01
C SER A 271 11.43 -16.30 -8.89
N TYR A 272 10.53 -16.51 -9.83
CA TYR A 272 9.67 -17.69 -9.91
C TYR A 272 9.97 -18.46 -11.17
N THR A 273 10.15 -19.77 -11.04
CA THR A 273 10.31 -20.68 -12.18
C THR A 273 8.96 -20.98 -12.79
N ILE A 274 8.82 -20.75 -14.09
CA ILE A 274 7.65 -21.10 -14.87
C ILE A 274 7.98 -22.33 -15.69
N THR A 275 7.22 -23.40 -15.48
CA THR A 275 7.29 -24.60 -16.30
C THR A 275 6.04 -24.67 -17.17
N VAL A 276 6.22 -24.86 -18.48
CA VAL A 276 5.14 -25.06 -19.43
C VAL A 276 5.22 -26.50 -19.94
N GLY A 277 4.23 -27.30 -19.61
CA GLY A 277 4.14 -28.70 -19.97
C GLY A 277 3.95 -28.90 -21.49
N ALA A 278 4.73 -29.77 -22.06
CA ALA A 278 4.56 -30.17 -23.45
C ALA A 278 3.30 -31.00 -23.65
N GLY A 279 2.72 -30.99 -24.84
CA GLY A 279 1.70 -31.94 -25.24
C GLY A 279 2.22 -33.37 -25.24
N GLY A 280 1.37 -34.34 -25.02
CA GLY A 280 1.69 -35.78 -25.10
C GLY A 280 2.11 -36.21 -26.52
N ALA A 281 3.00 -37.18 -26.57
CA ALA A 281 3.40 -37.76 -27.86
C ALA A 281 2.27 -38.64 -28.44
N ALA A 282 2.02 -38.52 -29.75
CA ALA A 282 1.01 -39.32 -30.40
C ALA A 282 1.36 -40.83 -30.35
N GLY A 283 0.39 -41.67 -30.02
CA GLY A 283 0.53 -43.12 -30.13
C GLY A 283 0.08 -43.59 -31.52
N ALA A 284 1.01 -43.97 -32.39
CA ALA A 284 0.66 -44.41 -33.74
C ALA A 284 -0.25 -45.68 -33.69
N ASP A 285 0.17 -46.71 -32.99
CA ASP A 285 -0.58 -47.96 -32.75
C ASP A 285 -0.64 -48.32 -31.25
N SER A 286 -0.38 -47.37 -30.38
CA SER A 286 -0.29 -47.53 -28.92
C SER A 286 -1.16 -46.53 -28.17
N ILE A 287 -1.12 -46.60 -26.87
CA ILE A 287 -1.72 -45.61 -26.00
C ILE A 287 -1.09 -44.24 -26.25
N GLY A 288 -1.89 -43.17 -26.30
CA GLY A 288 -1.40 -41.81 -26.40
C GLY A 288 -0.56 -41.43 -25.19
N GLY A 289 0.48 -40.61 -25.39
CA GLY A 289 1.30 -40.06 -24.31
C GLY A 289 0.49 -39.07 -23.43
N ASN A 290 0.76 -39.05 -22.15
CA ASN A 290 0.23 -38.00 -21.26
C ASN A 290 0.92 -36.66 -21.58
N GLY A 291 0.19 -35.54 -21.37
CA GLY A 291 0.77 -34.23 -21.41
C GLY A 291 1.70 -33.97 -20.20
N GLY A 292 2.57 -33.00 -20.33
CA GLY A 292 3.43 -32.52 -19.25
C GLY A 292 2.72 -31.57 -18.30
N ALA A 293 3.14 -31.55 -17.04
CA ALA A 293 2.65 -30.61 -16.04
C ALA A 293 3.14 -29.18 -16.33
N SER A 294 2.32 -28.17 -15.97
CA SER A 294 2.74 -26.78 -15.92
C SER A 294 2.74 -26.28 -14.47
N SER A 295 3.66 -25.36 -14.16
CA SER A 295 3.75 -24.85 -12.79
C SER A 295 4.30 -23.44 -12.69
N ILE A 296 3.96 -22.77 -11.57
CA ILE A 296 4.62 -21.62 -11.03
C ILE A 296 5.22 -22.06 -9.69
N SER A 297 6.55 -21.96 -9.53
CA SER A 297 7.23 -22.35 -8.29
C SER A 297 8.28 -21.33 -7.88
N GLY A 298 8.48 -21.15 -6.58
CA GLY A 298 9.45 -20.21 -6.03
C GLY A 298 9.27 -19.93 -4.55
N THR A 299 10.15 -19.09 -4.03
CA THR A 299 10.19 -18.76 -2.60
C THR A 299 8.95 -17.95 -2.20
N GLY A 300 8.36 -18.32 -1.06
CA GLY A 300 7.28 -17.57 -0.41
C GLY A 300 5.88 -17.88 -0.93
N ILE A 301 5.73 -18.81 -1.86
CA ILE A 301 4.43 -19.34 -2.30
C ILE A 301 4.40 -20.86 -2.18
N THR A 302 3.20 -21.41 -2.09
CA THR A 302 2.99 -22.85 -2.38
C THR A 302 2.96 -23.00 -3.91
N ASP A 303 3.70 -23.97 -4.42
CA ASP A 303 3.77 -24.24 -5.86
C ASP A 303 2.38 -24.44 -6.47
N ILE A 304 2.11 -23.73 -7.55
CA ILE A 304 0.87 -23.84 -8.32
C ILE A 304 1.14 -24.77 -9.48
N THR A 305 0.71 -26.02 -9.37
CA THR A 305 0.99 -27.05 -10.38
C THR A 305 -0.30 -27.58 -10.97
N THR A 306 -0.33 -27.72 -12.29
CA THR A 306 -1.39 -28.38 -13.05
C THR A 306 -0.88 -29.69 -13.64
N VAL A 307 -1.72 -30.70 -13.66
CA VAL A 307 -1.39 -32.04 -14.18
C VAL A 307 -1.67 -32.09 -15.68
N GLY A 308 -0.77 -32.71 -16.44
CA GLY A 308 -0.96 -32.91 -17.87
C GLY A 308 -2.23 -33.72 -18.18
N GLY A 309 -2.77 -33.55 -19.36
CA GLY A 309 -3.90 -34.35 -19.83
C GLY A 309 -3.53 -35.83 -20.03
N GLY A 310 -4.44 -36.71 -19.72
CA GLY A 310 -4.23 -38.13 -19.91
C GLY A 310 -4.23 -38.57 -21.38
N GLY A 311 -3.31 -39.46 -21.76
CA GLY A 311 -3.29 -40.02 -23.10
C GLY A 311 -4.51 -40.88 -23.42
N GLY A 312 -4.98 -40.86 -24.63
CA GLY A 312 -6.10 -41.72 -25.10
C GLY A 312 -5.74 -43.19 -25.13
N GLY A 313 -6.71 -44.03 -24.80
CA GLY A 313 -6.56 -45.50 -24.88
C GLY A 313 -6.37 -45.98 -26.32
N SER A 314 -5.76 -47.16 -26.48
CA SER A 314 -5.59 -47.81 -27.78
C SER A 314 -6.52 -49.02 -27.89
N TYR A 315 -6.98 -49.28 -29.11
CA TYR A 315 -7.72 -50.52 -29.42
C TYR A 315 -6.77 -51.68 -29.73
N THR A 316 -5.57 -51.38 -30.19
CA THR A 316 -4.61 -52.38 -30.68
C THR A 316 -3.59 -52.82 -29.64
N ASP A 317 -3.44 -52.07 -28.54
CA ASP A 317 -2.38 -52.30 -27.56
C ASP A 317 -2.96 -52.53 -26.13
N SER A 318 -2.68 -53.72 -25.56
CA SER A 318 -3.07 -54.06 -24.20
C SER A 318 -2.12 -53.37 -23.18
N PRO A 319 -2.67 -52.72 -22.12
CA PRO A 319 -3.95 -52.89 -21.49
C PRO A 319 -5.10 -52.00 -22.00
N TYR A 320 -5.02 -51.36 -23.13
CA TYR A 320 -6.08 -50.54 -23.75
C TYR A 320 -6.53 -49.31 -22.93
N SER A 321 -6.07 -49.17 -21.72
CA SER A 321 -6.51 -48.13 -20.77
C SER A 321 -5.96 -46.78 -21.10
N PRO A 322 -6.79 -45.74 -21.09
CA PRO A 322 -6.31 -44.36 -21.21
C PRO A 322 -5.52 -43.96 -19.98
N GLY A 323 -4.77 -42.82 -20.10
CA GLY A 323 -4.01 -42.24 -19.01
C GLY A 323 -4.86 -41.37 -18.09
N ASP A 324 -4.51 -41.37 -16.78
CA ASP A 324 -4.97 -40.38 -15.84
C ASP A 324 -4.36 -39.02 -16.18
N GLY A 325 -5.04 -37.90 -15.83
CA GLY A 325 -4.54 -36.58 -16.13
C GLY A 325 -5.31 -35.45 -15.47
N GLY A 326 -5.03 -34.21 -15.86
CA GLY A 326 -5.86 -33.07 -15.54
C GLY A 326 -7.30 -33.35 -15.95
N SER A 327 -7.56 -33.50 -17.25
CA SER A 327 -8.65 -34.34 -17.74
C SER A 327 -8.09 -35.72 -18.13
N ALA A 328 -8.84 -36.76 -17.87
CA ALA A 328 -8.45 -38.11 -18.25
C ALA A 328 -8.55 -38.34 -19.77
N GLY A 329 -7.77 -39.26 -20.29
CA GLY A 329 -7.92 -39.76 -21.65
C GLY A 329 -9.20 -40.57 -21.84
N GLY A 330 -9.74 -40.58 -23.06
CA GLY A 330 -10.88 -41.38 -23.43
C GLY A 330 -10.51 -42.85 -23.71
N GLN A 331 -11.41 -43.79 -23.38
CA GLN A 331 -11.25 -45.21 -23.73
C GLN A 331 -11.44 -45.44 -25.23
N ALA A 332 -10.67 -46.38 -25.79
CA ALA A 332 -10.87 -46.84 -27.16
C ALA A 332 -11.82 -48.04 -27.26
N ALA A 333 -11.95 -48.82 -26.18
CA ALA A 333 -12.74 -50.01 -26.14
C ALA A 333 -13.29 -50.27 -24.71
N THR A 334 -14.25 -51.20 -24.58
CA THR A 334 -14.85 -51.54 -23.28
C THR A 334 -13.96 -52.34 -22.34
N ASN A 335 -12.85 -52.87 -22.80
CA ASN A 335 -11.99 -53.78 -22.06
C ASN A 335 -10.92 -53.09 -21.18
N GLY A 336 -10.80 -51.75 -21.25
CA GLY A 336 -9.91 -50.98 -20.42
C GLY A 336 -10.57 -50.44 -19.17
N SER A 337 -9.79 -50.12 -18.15
CA SER A 337 -10.27 -49.32 -17.01
C SER A 337 -10.47 -47.88 -17.43
N ALA A 338 -11.50 -47.26 -16.90
CA ALA A 338 -11.64 -45.79 -17.05
C ALA A 338 -10.50 -45.04 -16.35
N ALA A 339 -9.97 -44.05 -16.99
CA ALA A 339 -8.97 -43.17 -16.39
C ALA A 339 -9.63 -42.10 -15.51
N SER A 340 -8.88 -41.66 -14.52
CA SER A 340 -9.30 -40.65 -13.53
C SER A 340 -8.81 -39.27 -13.88
N ALA A 341 -9.66 -38.26 -13.72
CA ALA A 341 -9.24 -36.88 -13.77
C ALA A 341 -8.67 -36.43 -12.42
N THR A 342 -7.79 -35.45 -12.47
CA THR A 342 -7.35 -34.77 -11.26
C THR A 342 -8.46 -33.84 -10.75
N ALA A 343 -8.83 -34.03 -9.49
CA ALA A 343 -9.86 -33.21 -8.85
C ALA A 343 -9.57 -31.69 -9.03
N ASN A 344 -10.59 -30.92 -9.32
CA ASN A 344 -10.55 -29.48 -9.55
C ASN A 344 -9.67 -29.01 -10.71
N GLN A 345 -9.18 -29.91 -11.59
CA GLN A 345 -8.34 -29.55 -12.72
C GLN A 345 -8.90 -29.99 -14.08
N GLY A 346 -9.81 -30.96 -14.09
CA GLY A 346 -10.42 -31.47 -15.34
C GLY A 346 -11.50 -32.50 -15.09
N THR A 347 -11.94 -33.14 -16.16
CA THR A 347 -13.07 -34.09 -16.17
C THR A 347 -12.61 -35.50 -16.55
N THR A 348 -13.37 -36.51 -16.16
CA THR A 348 -13.15 -37.89 -16.59
C THR A 348 -13.31 -38.03 -18.09
N GLY A 349 -12.53 -38.93 -18.68
CA GLY A 349 -12.61 -39.25 -20.12
C GLY A 349 -13.87 -40.00 -20.50
N GLY A 350 -14.24 -39.94 -21.77
CA GLY A 350 -15.33 -40.70 -22.33
C GLY A 350 -15.07 -42.21 -22.24
N GLN A 351 -16.14 -42.97 -21.93
CA GLN A 351 -16.07 -44.45 -21.89
C GLN A 351 -16.36 -45.05 -23.27
N GLY A 352 -15.61 -46.10 -23.61
CA GLY A 352 -15.88 -46.87 -24.82
C GLY A 352 -17.22 -47.61 -24.70
N THR A 353 -18.08 -47.45 -25.70
CA THR A 353 -19.31 -48.24 -25.80
C THR A 353 -19.01 -49.47 -26.68
N GLY A 354 -19.25 -50.68 -26.15
CA GLY A 354 -18.97 -51.95 -26.82
C GLY A 354 -19.64 -52.06 -28.21
N GLY A 355 -18.81 -51.99 -29.21
CA GLY A 355 -19.17 -52.17 -30.60
C GLY A 355 -17.92 -52.08 -31.44
N THR A 356 -17.79 -52.95 -32.43
CA THR A 356 -16.69 -52.92 -33.37
C THR A 356 -16.41 -51.53 -33.97
N ALA A 357 -15.23 -51.00 -33.67
CA ALA A 357 -14.63 -49.82 -34.34
C ALA A 357 -15.46 -48.53 -34.39
N GLY A 358 -15.79 -47.96 -33.23
CA GLY A 358 -16.35 -46.62 -33.15
C GLY A 358 -15.56 -45.81 -32.12
N GLY A 359 -14.78 -44.82 -32.56
CA GLY A 359 -13.98 -44.01 -31.68
C GLY A 359 -14.80 -43.25 -30.64
N THR A 360 -14.33 -43.22 -29.38
CA THR A 360 -14.86 -42.41 -28.30
C THR A 360 -14.07 -41.17 -28.09
N THR A 361 -14.74 -40.07 -27.77
CA THR A 361 -14.14 -38.76 -27.59
C THR A 361 -13.37 -38.66 -26.27
N GLY A 362 -12.25 -37.95 -26.24
CA GLY A 362 -11.56 -37.55 -25.02
C GLY A 362 -12.44 -36.61 -24.16
N GLY A 363 -12.14 -36.53 -22.84
CA GLY A 363 -12.84 -35.64 -21.91
C GLY A 363 -12.29 -34.19 -21.95
#